data_325afac3bfbfd28b42d5681bda34a2e0
#
_entry.id   325afac3bfbfd28b42d5681bda34a2e0
#
_cell.length_a   1.000
_cell.length_b   1.000
_cell.length_c   1.000
_cell.angle_alpha   90.00
_cell.angle_beta   90.00
_cell.angle_gamma   90.00
#
_symmetry.space_group_name_H-M   'P 1'
#
loop_
_entity.id
_entity.type
_entity.pdbx_description
1 polymer ?
#
loop_
_entity_poly.entity_id
_entity_poly.type
_entity_poly.pdbx_seq_one_letter_code
_entity_poly.pdbx_strand_id
1 'polypeptide(L)'
;MVQNRQVTLLGDSILKGIQVDLGDRRYRTHNEINVEALESEFQLSIHNDAHFGATVRKGSRLLDRMLARKLPCDMMVMDFGGNDCDFRWKEIAEDPTGDHQPNVPLPEFVELYREMIRRARSHGIRPILTNLPPLDSERFFNWWCGDLDKEAVMRWLGDVGNIYVWQERYSRAVERLAREGNVPLG
;
A
#
# COMPACT_ATOMS: atom_id res chain seq x y z
N MET A 1 -10.47 34.06 -7.78
CA MET A 1 -9.69 33.24 -6.81
C MET A 1 -9.36 31.92 -7.51
N VAL A 2 -8.08 31.54 -7.58
CA VAL A 2 -7.68 30.23 -8.14
C VAL A 2 -8.11 29.19 -7.13
N GLN A 3 -8.94 28.24 -7.55
CA GLN A 3 -9.37 27.15 -6.67
C GLN A 3 -8.22 26.14 -6.53
N ASN A 4 -7.82 25.81 -5.30
CA ASN A 4 -6.79 24.78 -5.05
C ASN A 4 -7.25 23.44 -5.61
N ARG A 5 -6.31 22.70 -6.22
CA ARG A 5 -6.57 21.33 -6.68
C ARG A 5 -6.70 20.39 -5.48
N GLN A 6 -7.73 19.57 -5.52
CA GLN A 6 -8.04 18.60 -4.46
C GLN A 6 -7.27 17.32 -4.71
N VAL A 7 -6.40 16.95 -3.78
CA VAL A 7 -5.58 15.73 -3.83
C VAL A 7 -6.00 14.80 -2.71
N THR A 8 -6.37 13.56 -3.03
CA THR A 8 -6.61 12.52 -2.03
C THR A 8 -5.48 11.50 -2.04
N LEU A 9 -4.92 11.23 -0.86
CA LEU A 9 -3.96 10.17 -0.64
C LEU A 9 -4.72 8.93 -0.16
N LEU A 10 -4.70 7.85 -0.93
CA LEU A 10 -5.40 6.60 -0.65
C LEU A 10 -4.38 5.47 -0.60
N GLY A 11 -4.10 4.95 0.59
CA GLY A 11 -3.04 3.97 0.75
C GLY A 11 -2.96 3.35 2.13
N ASP A 12 -1.79 2.85 2.45
CA ASP A 12 -1.53 2.13 3.69
C ASP A 12 -0.76 2.97 4.75
N SER A 13 -0.02 2.28 5.62
CA SER A 13 0.73 2.89 6.71
C SER A 13 1.87 3.79 6.23
N ILE A 14 2.45 3.50 5.08
CA ILE A 14 3.57 4.28 4.52
C ILE A 14 3.07 5.68 4.14
N LEU A 15 2.02 5.73 3.34
CA LEU A 15 1.41 7.00 2.93
C LEU A 15 0.76 7.75 4.09
N LYS A 16 0.40 7.03 5.16
CA LYS A 16 -0.08 7.64 6.42
C LYS A 16 1.05 8.27 7.24
N GLY A 17 2.32 8.00 6.91
CA GLY A 17 3.49 8.48 7.66
C GLY A 17 3.75 7.69 8.93
N ILE A 18 3.36 6.40 8.97
CA ILE A 18 3.60 5.55 10.15
C ILE A 18 5.02 4.98 10.08
N GLN A 19 5.77 5.18 11.14
CA GLN A 19 7.11 4.65 11.35
C GLN A 19 7.17 3.81 12.62
N VAL A 20 8.16 2.93 12.69
CA VAL A 20 8.46 2.15 13.89
C VAL A 20 9.50 2.90 14.71
N ASP A 21 9.17 3.25 15.94
CA ASP A 21 10.16 3.67 16.93
C ASP A 21 10.94 2.44 17.39
N LEU A 22 12.22 2.38 17.05
CA LEU A 22 13.08 1.23 17.37
C LEU A 22 13.41 1.13 18.86
N GLY A 23 13.24 2.21 19.64
CA GLY A 23 13.50 2.22 21.06
C GLY A 23 12.46 1.45 21.89
N ASP A 24 11.18 1.65 21.58
CA ASP A 24 10.07 1.01 22.30
C ASP A 24 9.25 0.04 21.43
N ARG A 25 9.66 -0.17 20.17
CA ARG A 25 9.00 -1.02 19.17
C ARG A 25 7.52 -0.65 18.92
N ARG A 26 7.18 0.63 19.02
CA ARG A 26 5.83 1.13 18.79
C ARG A 26 5.69 1.83 17.45
N TYR A 27 4.52 1.71 16.86
CA TYR A 27 4.15 2.47 15.68
C TYR A 27 3.76 3.89 16.07
N ARG A 28 4.35 4.87 15.41
CA ARG A 28 4.04 6.30 15.59
C ARG A 28 3.80 6.96 14.24
N THR A 29 2.93 7.93 14.21
CA THR A 29 2.80 8.79 13.02
C THR A 29 3.86 9.88 13.12
N HIS A 30 4.73 9.96 12.12
CA HIS A 30 5.71 11.01 11.95
C HIS A 30 5.28 11.91 10.81
N ASN A 31 5.12 13.19 11.09
CA ASN A 31 4.81 14.22 10.09
C ASN A 31 6.07 15.06 9.87
N GLU A 32 7.09 14.47 9.24
CA GLU A 32 8.29 15.21 8.85
C GLU A 32 8.05 16.09 7.62
N ILE A 33 7.00 15.80 6.86
CA ILE A 33 6.59 16.58 5.69
C ILE A 33 5.69 17.70 6.14
N ASN A 34 6.10 18.94 5.88
CA ASN A 34 5.25 20.10 6.09
C ASN A 34 4.18 20.17 4.99
N VAL A 35 3.05 19.53 5.23
CA VAL A 35 1.92 19.46 4.28
C VAL A 35 1.38 20.85 3.97
N GLU A 36 1.29 21.74 4.97
CA GLU A 36 0.78 23.11 4.80
C GLU A 36 1.68 23.92 3.85
N ALA A 37 3.01 23.74 3.93
CA ALA A 37 3.93 24.39 3.01
C ALA A 37 3.72 23.87 1.57
N LEU A 38 3.55 22.57 1.38
CA LEU A 38 3.26 21.98 0.06
C LEU A 38 1.93 22.47 -0.50
N GLU A 39 0.88 22.51 0.32
CA GLU A 39 -0.43 23.02 -0.08
C GLU A 39 -0.35 24.49 -0.55
N SER A 40 0.40 25.31 0.19
CA SER A 40 0.60 26.72 -0.15
C SER A 40 1.43 26.90 -1.42
N GLU A 41 2.56 26.18 -1.54
CA GLU A 41 3.49 26.32 -2.67
C GLU A 41 2.86 25.87 -3.99
N PHE A 42 2.15 24.73 -3.97
CA PHE A 42 1.59 24.12 -5.18
C PHE A 42 0.10 24.40 -5.39
N GLN A 43 -0.53 25.20 -4.56
CA GLN A 43 -1.96 25.50 -4.59
C GLN A 43 -2.81 24.21 -4.57
N LEU A 44 -2.50 23.35 -3.62
CA LEU A 44 -3.17 22.08 -3.40
C LEU A 44 -4.03 22.14 -2.13
N SER A 45 -4.95 21.20 -2.01
CA SER A 45 -5.60 20.82 -0.76
C SER A 45 -5.48 19.30 -0.64
N ILE A 46 -4.75 18.83 0.35
CA ILE A 46 -4.36 17.41 0.50
C ILE A 46 -5.23 16.75 1.58
N HIS A 47 -5.99 15.75 1.18
CA HIS A 47 -6.75 14.89 2.09
C HIS A 47 -6.09 13.52 2.20
N ASN A 48 -5.57 13.19 3.39
CA ASN A 48 -4.94 11.88 3.62
C ASN A 48 -5.95 10.88 4.19
N ASP A 49 -6.46 9.98 3.35
CA ASP A 49 -7.35 8.87 3.72
C ASP A 49 -6.59 7.51 3.72
N ALA A 50 -5.29 7.55 3.96
CA ALA A 50 -4.49 6.35 4.14
C ALA A 50 -4.72 5.70 5.51
N HIS A 51 -4.66 4.37 5.57
CA HIS A 51 -5.00 3.61 6.77
C HIS A 51 -3.95 2.54 7.06
N PHE A 52 -3.58 2.41 8.33
CA PHE A 52 -2.70 1.33 8.78
C PHE A 52 -3.22 -0.06 8.33
N GLY A 53 -2.33 -0.88 7.77
CA GLY A 53 -2.65 -2.24 7.33
C GLY A 53 -3.64 -2.30 6.15
N ALA A 54 -3.84 -1.20 5.41
CA ALA A 54 -4.76 -1.21 4.29
C ALA A 54 -4.22 -2.04 3.12
N THR A 55 -5.08 -2.86 2.55
CA THR A 55 -4.88 -3.56 1.28
C THR A 55 -5.68 -2.89 0.17
N VAL A 56 -5.43 -3.27 -1.08
CA VAL A 56 -6.20 -2.80 -2.25
C VAL A 56 -7.70 -3.06 -2.08
N ARG A 57 -8.10 -4.16 -1.39
CA ARG A 57 -9.51 -4.43 -1.06
C ARG A 57 -10.12 -3.32 -0.20
N LYS A 58 -9.38 -2.83 0.80
CA LYS A 58 -9.82 -1.69 1.63
C LYS A 58 -9.82 -0.41 0.83
N GLY A 59 -8.77 -0.16 0.03
CA GLY A 59 -8.69 0.98 -0.89
C GLY A 59 -9.87 1.06 -1.83
N SER A 60 -10.26 -0.05 -2.45
CA SER A 60 -11.44 -0.13 -3.32
C SER A 60 -12.72 0.31 -2.62
N ARG A 61 -12.97 -0.17 -1.39
CA ARG A 61 -14.15 0.25 -0.59
C ARG A 61 -14.11 1.71 -0.16
N LEU A 62 -12.91 2.25 0.13
CA LEU A 62 -12.75 3.67 0.45
C LEU A 62 -13.07 4.54 -0.75
N LEU A 63 -12.55 4.17 -1.94
CA LEU A 63 -12.88 4.83 -3.19
C LEU A 63 -14.39 4.85 -3.45
N ASP A 64 -15.08 3.71 -3.30
CA ASP A 64 -16.54 3.64 -3.48
C ASP A 64 -17.29 4.61 -2.57
N ARG A 65 -16.90 4.67 -1.30
CA ARG A 65 -17.51 5.59 -0.32
C ARG A 65 -17.26 7.05 -0.69
N MET A 66 -16.06 7.38 -1.15
CA MET A 66 -15.70 8.71 -1.57
C MET A 66 -16.51 9.13 -2.80
N LEU A 67 -16.61 8.27 -3.81
CA LEU A 67 -17.37 8.53 -5.03
C LEU A 67 -18.86 8.66 -4.74
N ALA A 68 -19.43 7.78 -3.90
CA ALA A 68 -20.85 7.85 -3.51
C ALA A 68 -21.19 9.15 -2.76
N ARG A 69 -20.26 9.70 -1.98
CA ARG A 69 -20.41 10.98 -1.28
C ARG A 69 -20.10 12.19 -2.14
N LYS A 70 -19.63 11.98 -3.38
CA LYS A 70 -19.22 13.04 -4.31
C LYS A 70 -18.20 14.01 -3.68
N LEU A 71 -17.25 13.46 -2.92
CA LEU A 71 -16.20 14.26 -2.31
C LEU A 71 -15.30 14.86 -3.40
N PRO A 72 -14.91 16.14 -3.28
CA PRO A 72 -14.07 16.78 -4.27
C PRO A 72 -12.71 16.11 -4.34
N CYS A 73 -12.28 15.73 -5.54
CA CYS A 73 -10.98 15.11 -5.78
C CYS A 73 -10.60 15.30 -7.25
N ASP A 74 -9.53 16.03 -7.52
CA ASP A 74 -8.99 16.21 -8.87
C ASP A 74 -7.92 15.15 -9.18
N MET A 75 -7.12 14.79 -8.16
CA MET A 75 -6.04 13.82 -8.25
C MET A 75 -6.09 12.85 -7.07
N MET A 76 -5.76 11.59 -7.33
CA MET A 76 -5.72 10.55 -6.30
C MET A 76 -4.41 9.80 -6.39
N VAL A 77 -3.61 9.88 -5.32
CA VAL A 77 -2.42 9.03 -5.14
C VAL A 77 -2.87 7.71 -4.53
N MET A 78 -2.51 6.61 -5.17
CA MET A 78 -2.85 5.25 -4.74
C MET A 78 -1.58 4.48 -4.39
N ASP A 79 -1.46 4.02 -3.14
CA ASP A 79 -0.31 3.33 -2.58
C ASP A 79 -0.74 2.03 -1.89
N PHE A 80 -0.67 0.91 -2.62
CA PHE A 80 -1.04 -0.42 -2.13
C PHE A 80 -0.07 -1.47 -2.66
N GLY A 81 0.05 -2.57 -1.94
CA GLY A 81 0.83 -3.74 -2.34
C GLY A 81 1.62 -4.35 -1.19
N GLY A 82 2.18 -3.54 -0.28
CA GLY A 82 2.97 -4.01 0.85
C GLY A 82 2.18 -4.96 1.77
N ASN A 83 0.97 -4.54 2.16
CA ASN A 83 0.09 -5.42 2.96
C ASN A 83 -0.59 -6.50 2.12
N ASP A 84 -0.73 -6.29 0.81
CA ASP A 84 -1.38 -7.26 -0.09
C ASP A 84 -0.51 -8.49 -0.31
N CYS A 85 0.80 -8.30 -0.50
CA CYS A 85 1.77 -9.37 -0.72
C CYS A 85 2.18 -10.10 0.57
N ASP A 86 1.81 -9.55 1.74
CA ASP A 86 2.16 -10.10 3.03
C ASP A 86 1.31 -11.33 3.38
N PHE A 87 1.83 -12.15 4.28
CA PHE A 87 1.24 -13.42 4.69
C PHE A 87 0.84 -13.41 6.17
N ARG A 88 0.05 -14.41 6.56
CA ARG A 88 -0.32 -14.64 7.95
C ARG A 88 0.73 -15.51 8.64
N TRP A 89 1.84 -14.92 9.03
CA TRP A 89 3.02 -15.59 9.55
C TRP A 89 2.74 -16.54 10.72
N LYS A 90 1.77 -16.21 11.57
CA LYS A 90 1.35 -17.10 12.66
C LYS A 90 0.73 -18.40 12.15
N GLU A 91 -0.15 -18.33 11.14
CA GLU A 91 -0.76 -19.51 10.52
C GLU A 91 0.31 -20.39 9.84
N ILE A 92 1.32 -19.78 9.21
CA ILE A 92 2.46 -20.49 8.62
C ILE A 92 3.28 -21.19 9.70
N ALA A 93 3.54 -20.54 10.83
CA ALA A 93 4.29 -21.17 11.93
C ALA A 93 3.53 -22.36 12.54
N GLU A 94 2.20 -22.28 12.60
CA GLU A 94 1.33 -23.35 13.10
C GLU A 94 1.18 -24.52 12.10
N ASP A 95 1.19 -24.27 10.80
CA ASP A 95 1.12 -25.27 9.73
C ASP A 95 2.12 -24.97 8.59
N PRO A 96 3.41 -25.29 8.77
CA PRO A 96 4.45 -24.96 7.78
C PRO A 96 4.40 -25.82 6.50
N THR A 97 3.46 -26.73 6.37
CA THR A 97 3.24 -27.55 5.18
C THR A 97 1.99 -27.16 4.41
N GLY A 98 1.20 -26.22 4.95
CA GLY A 98 -0.04 -25.75 4.36
C GLY A 98 0.17 -24.90 3.10
N ASP A 99 -0.88 -24.81 2.29
CA ASP A 99 -0.93 -23.91 1.13
C ASP A 99 -1.36 -22.50 1.59
N HIS A 100 -0.37 -21.68 1.95
CA HIS A 100 -0.63 -20.31 2.41
C HIS A 100 -0.64 -19.33 1.24
N GLN A 101 -1.65 -18.49 1.22
CA GLN A 101 -1.82 -17.45 0.22
C GLN A 101 -1.52 -16.07 0.83
N PRO A 102 -1.02 -15.10 0.03
CA PRO A 102 -0.88 -13.73 0.50
C PRO A 102 -2.24 -13.13 0.85
N ASN A 103 -2.24 -12.06 1.64
CA ASN A 103 -3.47 -11.40 2.09
C ASN A 103 -4.41 -11.04 0.93
N VAL A 104 -3.84 -10.65 -0.21
CA VAL A 104 -4.57 -10.47 -1.48
C VAL A 104 -3.77 -11.13 -2.60
N PRO A 105 -4.20 -12.25 -3.16
CA PRO A 105 -3.50 -12.90 -4.27
C PRO A 105 -3.24 -11.96 -5.45
N LEU A 106 -2.07 -12.08 -6.08
CA LEU A 106 -1.63 -11.16 -7.13
C LEU A 106 -2.64 -10.95 -8.28
N PRO A 107 -3.34 -12.00 -8.80
CA PRO A 107 -4.35 -11.77 -9.83
C PRO A 107 -5.51 -10.88 -9.37
N GLU A 108 -5.99 -11.09 -8.15
CA GLU A 108 -7.04 -10.28 -7.54
C GLU A 108 -6.56 -8.84 -7.27
N PHE A 109 -5.33 -8.68 -6.77
CA PHE A 109 -4.70 -7.37 -6.57
C PHE A 109 -4.69 -6.56 -7.87
N VAL A 110 -4.21 -7.16 -8.96
CA VAL A 110 -4.14 -6.51 -10.28
C VAL A 110 -5.52 -6.10 -10.78
N GLU A 111 -6.53 -6.96 -10.63
CA GLU A 111 -7.87 -6.68 -11.09
C GLU A 111 -8.54 -5.56 -10.29
N LEU A 112 -8.46 -5.62 -8.97
CA LEU A 112 -9.00 -4.56 -8.11
C LEU A 112 -8.32 -3.21 -8.36
N TYR A 113 -7.00 -3.21 -8.53
CA TYR A 113 -6.26 -1.98 -8.80
C TYR A 113 -6.63 -1.37 -10.15
N ARG A 114 -6.74 -2.20 -11.20
CA ARG A 114 -7.21 -1.79 -12.53
C ARG A 114 -8.61 -1.17 -12.46
N GLU A 115 -9.50 -1.81 -11.72
CA GLU A 115 -10.86 -1.34 -11.53
C GLU A 115 -10.90 0.01 -10.77
N MET A 116 -10.06 0.19 -9.75
CA MET A 116 -9.92 1.48 -9.04
C MET A 116 -9.48 2.59 -9.98
N ILE A 117 -8.46 2.34 -10.82
CA ILE A 117 -7.99 3.30 -11.83
C ILE A 117 -9.14 3.68 -12.78
N ARG A 118 -9.88 2.69 -13.28
CA ARG A 118 -11.00 2.91 -14.20
C ARG A 118 -12.10 3.75 -13.57
N ARG A 119 -12.48 3.44 -12.31
CA ARG A 119 -13.52 4.17 -11.56
C ARG A 119 -13.10 5.60 -11.25
N ALA A 120 -11.88 5.82 -10.81
CA ALA A 120 -11.36 7.17 -10.60
C ALA A 120 -11.49 8.01 -11.87
N ARG A 121 -11.02 7.50 -13.00
CA ARG A 121 -11.10 8.18 -14.29
C ARG A 121 -12.53 8.45 -14.77
N SER A 122 -13.45 7.51 -14.59
CA SER A 122 -14.85 7.69 -14.99
C SER A 122 -15.56 8.81 -14.19
N HIS A 123 -14.97 9.23 -13.07
CA HIS A 123 -15.44 10.36 -12.26
C HIS A 123 -14.57 11.63 -12.41
N GLY A 124 -13.72 11.66 -13.46
CA GLY A 124 -12.88 12.83 -13.73
C GLY A 124 -11.65 12.96 -12.81
N ILE A 125 -11.37 11.96 -11.97
CA ILE A 125 -10.22 11.94 -11.05
C ILE A 125 -9.00 11.42 -11.79
N ARG A 126 -7.87 12.13 -11.69
CA ARG A 126 -6.58 11.70 -12.23
C ARG A 126 -5.88 10.78 -11.24
N PRO A 127 -5.75 9.46 -11.51
CA PRO A 127 -4.99 8.56 -10.65
C PRO A 127 -3.48 8.77 -10.84
N ILE A 128 -2.74 8.59 -9.75
CA ILE A 128 -1.28 8.52 -9.68
C ILE A 128 -0.95 7.28 -8.85
N LEU A 129 -0.09 6.42 -9.32
CA LEU A 129 0.34 5.25 -8.58
C LEU A 129 1.71 5.50 -7.95
N THR A 130 1.99 4.85 -6.83
CA THR A 130 3.32 4.78 -6.24
C THR A 130 3.85 3.37 -6.33
N ASN A 131 5.16 3.24 -6.53
CA ASN A 131 5.80 1.94 -6.47
C ASN A 131 6.03 1.53 -5.01
N LEU A 132 6.22 0.23 -4.75
CA LEU A 132 6.52 -0.25 -3.41
C LEU A 132 7.97 0.11 -3.06
N PRO A 133 8.22 0.65 -1.84
CA PRO A 133 9.59 0.90 -1.39
C PRO A 133 10.36 -0.42 -1.24
N PRO A 134 11.69 -0.40 -1.40
CA PRO A 134 12.52 -1.58 -1.19
C PRO A 134 12.34 -2.16 0.22
N LEU A 135 12.24 -3.47 0.33
CA LEU A 135 12.08 -4.19 1.58
C LEU A 135 13.37 -4.93 1.96
N ASP A 136 13.84 -4.73 3.19
CA ASP A 136 14.87 -5.55 3.80
C ASP A 136 14.23 -6.81 4.38
N SER A 137 14.41 -7.93 3.69
CA SER A 137 13.79 -9.22 4.04
C SER A 137 14.19 -9.73 5.41
N GLU A 138 15.46 -9.56 5.81
CA GLU A 138 15.95 -10.04 7.11
C GLU A 138 15.36 -9.23 8.26
N ARG A 139 15.33 -7.92 8.13
CA ARG A 139 14.69 -7.04 9.12
C ARG A 139 13.21 -7.32 9.23
N PHE A 140 12.53 -7.49 8.09
CA PHE A 140 11.12 -7.82 8.03
C PHE A 140 10.84 -9.16 8.72
N PHE A 141 11.57 -10.22 8.36
CA PHE A 141 11.45 -11.54 8.97
C PHE A 141 11.66 -11.50 10.48
N ASN A 142 12.73 -10.86 10.94
CA ASN A 142 13.03 -10.73 12.37
C ASN A 142 11.98 -9.92 13.13
N TRP A 143 11.35 -8.95 12.47
CA TRP A 143 10.29 -8.15 13.07
C TRP A 143 8.99 -8.95 13.24
N TRP A 144 8.52 -9.61 12.18
CA TRP A 144 7.24 -10.29 12.18
C TRP A 144 7.28 -11.70 12.76
N CYS A 145 8.40 -12.39 12.60
CA CYS A 145 8.58 -13.77 13.06
C CYS A 145 9.41 -13.86 14.35
N GLY A 146 9.73 -12.73 14.99
CA GLY A 146 10.59 -12.68 16.19
C GLY A 146 10.09 -13.55 17.34
N ASP A 147 8.78 -13.60 17.55
CA ASP A 147 8.11 -14.32 18.63
C ASP A 147 7.42 -15.61 18.14
N LEU A 148 7.64 -16.03 16.88
CA LEU A 148 7.10 -17.25 16.28
C LEU A 148 8.16 -18.36 16.21
N ASP A 149 7.71 -19.59 15.92
CA ASP A 149 8.61 -20.69 15.55
C ASP A 149 9.27 -20.38 14.19
N LYS A 150 10.46 -19.77 14.25
CA LYS A 150 11.23 -19.38 13.06
C LYS A 150 11.63 -20.57 12.20
N GLU A 151 11.88 -21.73 12.80
CA GLU A 151 12.25 -22.94 12.05
C GLU A 151 11.05 -23.45 11.25
N ALA A 152 9.86 -23.42 11.84
CA ALA A 152 8.62 -23.75 11.14
C ALA A 152 8.37 -22.77 9.98
N VAL A 153 8.47 -21.46 10.22
CA VAL A 153 8.32 -20.45 9.16
C VAL A 153 9.35 -20.67 8.05
N MET A 154 10.61 -20.92 8.39
CA MET A 154 11.67 -21.15 7.40
C MET A 154 11.48 -22.42 6.59
N ARG A 155 10.89 -23.48 7.16
CA ARG A 155 10.54 -24.69 6.39
C ARG A 155 9.57 -24.38 5.24
N TRP A 156 8.61 -23.49 5.47
CA TRP A 156 7.66 -23.06 4.46
C TRP A 156 8.28 -22.04 3.50
N LEU A 157 8.98 -21.04 4.05
CA LEU A 157 9.54 -19.92 3.30
C LEU A 157 10.70 -20.36 2.39
N GLY A 158 11.52 -21.30 2.83
CA GLY A 158 12.71 -21.79 2.15
C GLY A 158 13.90 -20.86 2.25
N ASP A 159 13.76 -19.62 1.82
CA ASP A 159 14.79 -18.58 1.86
C ASP A 159 14.18 -17.24 2.27
N VAL A 160 14.83 -16.49 3.16
CA VAL A 160 14.35 -15.17 3.63
C VAL A 160 14.19 -14.18 2.47
N GLY A 161 15.05 -14.26 1.46
CA GLY A 161 14.96 -13.43 0.26
C GLY A 161 13.65 -13.57 -0.50
N ASN A 162 12.90 -14.68 -0.33
CA ASN A 162 11.59 -14.85 -0.95
C ASN A 162 10.57 -13.79 -0.53
N ILE A 163 10.72 -13.21 0.66
CA ILE A 163 9.89 -12.09 1.13
C ILE A 163 10.02 -10.90 0.18
N TYR A 164 11.25 -10.52 -0.19
CA TYR A 164 11.49 -9.47 -1.17
C TYR A 164 10.98 -9.85 -2.57
N VAL A 165 11.22 -11.10 -2.99
CA VAL A 165 10.76 -11.58 -4.31
C VAL A 165 9.24 -11.49 -4.45
N TRP A 166 8.49 -11.77 -3.39
CA TRP A 166 7.03 -11.61 -3.41
C TRP A 166 6.62 -10.15 -3.48
N GLN A 167 7.21 -9.28 -2.67
CA GLN A 167 6.94 -7.84 -2.74
C GLN A 167 7.26 -7.29 -4.13
N GLU A 168 8.39 -7.68 -4.71
CA GLU A 168 8.83 -7.26 -6.03
C GLU A 168 7.82 -7.65 -7.14
N ARG A 169 7.13 -8.78 -7.00
CA ARG A 169 6.07 -9.18 -7.95
C ARG A 169 4.90 -8.20 -7.95
N TYR A 170 4.52 -7.69 -6.75
CA TYR A 170 3.46 -6.68 -6.64
C TYR A 170 3.94 -5.32 -7.13
N SER A 171 5.16 -4.93 -6.78
CA SER A 171 5.80 -3.70 -7.29
C SER A 171 5.79 -3.67 -8.83
N ARG A 172 6.25 -4.73 -9.48
CA ARG A 172 6.21 -4.87 -10.96
C ARG A 172 4.81 -4.92 -11.53
N ALA A 173 3.84 -5.41 -10.77
CA ALA A 173 2.43 -5.36 -11.20
C ALA A 173 1.91 -3.93 -11.22
N VAL A 174 2.26 -3.11 -10.21
CA VAL A 174 1.93 -1.68 -10.18
C VAL A 174 2.56 -0.95 -11.37
N GLU A 175 3.83 -1.20 -11.66
CA GLU A 175 4.53 -0.63 -12.83
C GLU A 175 3.82 -0.99 -14.15
N ARG A 176 3.40 -2.25 -14.30
CA ARG A 176 2.64 -2.67 -15.49
C ARG A 176 1.31 -1.96 -15.59
N LEU A 177 0.55 -1.89 -14.49
CA LEU A 177 -0.73 -1.18 -14.45
C LEU A 177 -0.57 0.30 -14.83
N ALA A 178 0.47 0.96 -14.32
CA ALA A 178 0.80 2.34 -14.64
C ALA A 178 1.07 2.51 -16.15
N ARG A 179 1.89 1.63 -16.71
CA ARG A 179 2.28 1.65 -18.13
C ARG A 179 1.09 1.34 -19.05
N GLU A 180 0.38 0.23 -18.80
CA GLU A 180 -0.79 -0.20 -19.58
C GLU A 180 -1.92 0.82 -19.54
N GLY A 181 -2.12 1.40 -18.35
CA GLY A 181 -3.15 2.39 -18.12
C GLY A 181 -2.75 3.82 -18.50
N ASN A 182 -1.49 4.08 -18.90
CA ASN A 182 -0.96 5.44 -19.07
C ASN A 182 -1.25 6.30 -17.81
N VAL A 183 -0.89 5.78 -16.62
CA VAL A 183 -1.04 6.42 -15.32
C VAL A 183 0.34 6.87 -14.85
N PRO A 184 0.50 8.10 -14.31
CA PRO A 184 1.74 8.52 -13.67
C PRO A 184 2.13 7.55 -12.54
N LEU A 185 3.44 7.25 -12.44
CA LEU A 185 4.04 6.44 -11.40
C LEU A 185 5.10 7.29 -10.68
N GLY A 186 5.01 7.33 -9.34
CA GLY A 186 5.97 7.97 -8.45
C GLY A 186 6.83 6.97 -7.69
#